data_dfeab4ef59ba9d9748692392e0cd1e8c
#
_entry.id   dfeab4ef59ba9d9748692392e0cd1e8c
#
_cell.length_a   1.000
_cell.length_b   1.000
_cell.length_c   1.000
_cell.angle_alpha   90.00
_cell.angle_beta   90.00
_cell.angle_gamma   90.00
#
_symmetry.space_group_name_H-M   'P 1'
#
loop_
_entity.id
_entity.type
_entity.pdbx_description
1 polymer ?
#
loop_
_entity_poly.entity_id
_entity_poly.type
_entity_poly.pdbx_seq_one_letter_code
_entity_poly.pdbx_strand_id
1 'polypeptide(L)'
;GAGTMDIMVYINGALRFSKVIPYAGNRVTDDIAYACATSRMEAESIKVNHGSAFCPPKHHADKKIEVSSIGGRGPRTLTREQLSMVTSARYKELLGLVKNELLYLKADLDSKNMKCELIAGIVITGGGAQIEDLKECAAEVFGTHAQVRIGSPLNITGLTDYVNKPQYATVIGLLQYGHSNEDEGPINEEHTDSGFLSACGNIMKKIFNKVRSEF
;
A
#
# COMPACT_ATOMS: atom_id res chain seq x y z
N GLY A 1 -2.36 0.01 2.60
CA GLY A 1 -3.04 1.25 3.00
C GLY A 1 -2.32 2.03 4.10
N ALA A 2 -2.97 3.04 4.65
CA ALA A 2 -2.43 3.80 5.79
C ALA A 2 -2.59 3.02 7.12
N GLY A 3 -3.79 2.49 7.38
CA GLY A 3 -4.12 1.78 8.63
C GLY A 3 -4.11 0.26 8.53
N THR A 4 -4.41 -0.31 7.36
CA THR A 4 -4.54 -1.75 7.14
C THR A 4 -3.79 -2.22 5.91
N MET A 5 -3.40 -3.48 5.91
CA MET A 5 -2.96 -4.23 4.73
C MET A 5 -3.97 -5.36 4.49
N ASP A 6 -4.46 -5.43 3.26
CA ASP A 6 -5.41 -6.43 2.83
C ASP A 6 -4.68 -7.48 1.97
N ILE A 7 -4.79 -8.75 2.34
CA ILE A 7 -4.19 -9.87 1.64
C ILE A 7 -5.29 -10.60 0.89
N MET A 8 -5.07 -10.86 -0.39
CA MET A 8 -5.93 -11.70 -1.21
C MET A 8 -5.08 -12.73 -1.93
N VAL A 9 -5.45 -14.00 -1.86
CA VAL A 9 -4.75 -15.09 -2.55
C VAL A 9 -5.70 -15.77 -3.51
N TYR A 10 -5.31 -15.80 -4.78
CA TYR A 10 -6.03 -16.46 -5.86
C TYR A 10 -5.32 -17.73 -6.25
N ILE A 11 -6.06 -18.83 -6.37
CA ILE A 11 -5.57 -20.12 -6.85
C ILE A 11 -6.50 -20.57 -7.98
N ASN A 12 -5.94 -20.81 -9.16
CA ASN A 12 -6.68 -21.19 -10.36
C ASN A 12 -7.82 -20.20 -10.70
N GLY A 13 -7.55 -18.90 -10.57
CA GLY A 13 -8.49 -17.83 -10.86
C GLY A 13 -9.57 -17.57 -9.79
N ALA A 14 -9.66 -18.39 -8.74
CA ALA A 14 -10.62 -18.21 -7.66
C ALA A 14 -9.95 -17.61 -6.41
N LEU A 15 -10.65 -16.67 -5.75
CA LEU A 15 -10.24 -16.17 -4.44
C LEU A 15 -10.33 -17.31 -3.40
N ARG A 16 -9.21 -17.67 -2.78
CA ARG A 16 -9.10 -18.74 -1.79
C ARG A 16 -8.84 -18.26 -0.39
N PHE A 17 -8.26 -17.09 -0.25
CA PHE A 17 -7.93 -16.53 1.06
C PHE A 17 -8.03 -15.01 1.02
N SER A 18 -8.59 -14.44 2.07
CA SER A 18 -8.62 -13.01 2.32
C SER A 18 -8.37 -12.75 3.79
N LYS A 19 -7.48 -11.81 4.10
CA LYS A 19 -7.11 -11.44 5.46
C LYS A 19 -6.80 -9.96 5.54
N VAL A 20 -7.22 -9.32 6.62
CA VAL A 20 -6.87 -7.94 6.93
C VAL A 20 -5.88 -7.92 8.10
N ILE A 21 -4.75 -7.25 7.90
CA ILE A 21 -3.77 -6.96 8.95
C ILE A 21 -3.98 -5.52 9.41
N PRO A 22 -4.24 -5.24 10.71
CA PRO A 22 -4.58 -3.91 11.22
C PRO A 22 -3.35 -3.01 11.42
N TYR A 23 -2.34 -3.17 10.60
CA TYR A 23 -1.09 -2.41 10.60
C TYR A 23 -0.66 -2.10 9.18
N ALA A 24 -0.24 -0.85 8.92
CA ALA A 24 0.26 -0.44 7.61
C ALA A 24 1.12 0.83 7.71
N GLY A 25 1.10 1.69 6.70
CA GLY A 25 1.96 2.85 6.54
C GLY A 25 1.97 3.84 7.72
N ASN A 26 0.87 3.92 8.48
CA ASN A 26 0.81 4.76 9.68
C ASN A 26 1.85 4.36 10.74
N ARG A 27 2.16 3.06 10.87
CA ARG A 27 3.19 2.59 11.79
C ARG A 27 4.57 3.10 11.42
N VAL A 28 4.87 3.13 10.13
CA VAL A 28 6.13 3.72 9.64
C VAL A 28 6.20 5.21 9.98
N THR A 29 5.10 5.94 9.81
CA THR A 29 5.02 7.36 10.16
C THR A 29 5.22 7.60 11.65
N ASP A 30 4.59 6.77 12.50
CA ASP A 30 4.70 6.86 13.95
C ASP A 30 6.16 6.59 14.41
N ASP A 31 6.85 5.62 13.79
CA ASP A 31 8.26 5.34 14.08
C ASP A 31 9.17 6.50 13.69
N ILE A 32 8.94 7.11 12.52
CA ILE A 32 9.69 8.30 12.10
C ILE A 32 9.44 9.46 13.07
N ALA A 33 8.19 9.70 13.43
CA ALA A 33 7.82 10.76 14.36
C ALA A 33 8.54 10.59 15.71
N TYR A 34 8.59 9.36 16.22
CA TYR A 34 9.29 9.02 17.44
C TYR A 34 10.81 9.17 17.32
N ALA A 35 11.41 8.55 16.30
CA ALA A 35 12.87 8.55 16.10
C ALA A 35 13.43 9.97 15.84
N CYS A 36 12.68 10.77 15.09
CA CYS A 36 13.08 12.14 14.75
C CYS A 36 12.57 13.19 15.74
N ALA A 37 11.76 12.82 16.74
CA ALA A 37 11.09 13.74 17.66
C ALA A 37 10.38 14.89 16.91
N THR A 38 9.62 14.56 15.87
CA THR A 38 8.92 15.48 14.98
C THR A 38 7.42 15.26 15.00
N SER A 39 6.66 16.16 14.38
CA SER A 39 5.21 16.00 14.26
C SER A 39 4.86 14.85 13.32
N ARG A 40 3.69 14.23 13.52
CA ARG A 40 3.22 13.16 12.65
C ARG A 40 3.04 13.61 11.20
N MET A 41 2.63 14.85 11.00
CA MET A 41 2.47 15.44 9.66
C MET A 41 3.81 15.59 8.96
N GLU A 42 4.83 16.08 9.66
CA GLU A 42 6.20 16.19 9.14
C GLU A 42 6.80 14.80 8.89
N ALA A 43 6.60 13.83 9.80
CA ALA A 43 7.03 12.45 9.64
C ALA A 43 6.42 11.79 8.39
N GLU A 44 5.14 12.06 8.10
CA GLU A 44 4.49 11.59 6.88
C GLU A 44 5.12 12.20 5.63
N SER A 45 5.37 13.51 5.64
CA SER A 45 6.07 14.20 4.55
C SER A 45 7.46 13.62 4.32
N ILE A 46 8.23 13.40 5.39
CA ILE A 46 9.57 12.80 5.33
C ILE A 46 9.49 11.38 4.75
N LYS A 47 8.54 10.57 5.20
CA LYS A 47 8.34 9.21 4.69
C LYS A 47 8.08 9.21 3.19
N VAL A 48 7.17 10.07 2.73
CA VAL A 48 6.77 10.11 1.31
C VAL A 48 7.90 10.62 0.42
N ASN A 49 8.64 11.63 0.86
CA ASN A 49 9.63 12.31 0.03
C ASN A 49 11.04 11.69 0.10
N HIS A 50 11.36 10.98 1.18
CA HIS A 50 12.72 10.53 1.47
C HIS A 50 12.81 9.11 1.98
N GLY A 51 11.69 8.45 2.29
CA GLY A 51 11.68 7.10 2.83
C GLY A 51 12.23 6.08 1.83
N SER A 52 12.90 5.05 2.36
CA SER A 52 13.26 3.84 1.63
C SER A 52 12.85 2.62 2.47
N ALA A 53 12.33 1.59 1.84
CA ALA A 53 12.01 0.32 2.50
C ALA A 53 13.24 -0.58 2.69
N PHE A 54 14.40 -0.17 2.18
CA PHE A 54 15.65 -0.93 2.25
C PHE A 54 16.78 -0.08 2.87
N CYS A 55 17.69 -0.71 3.59
CA CYS A 55 18.82 -0.03 4.22
C CYS A 55 20.14 -0.78 3.92
N PRO A 56 21.17 -0.09 3.41
CA PRO A 56 21.17 1.30 2.96
C PRO A 56 20.28 1.49 1.69
N PRO A 57 19.71 2.68 1.49
CA PRO A 57 18.92 2.94 0.27
C PRO A 57 19.83 2.86 -0.96
N LYS A 58 19.32 2.34 -2.06
CA LYS A 58 20.11 2.16 -3.30
C LYS A 58 20.61 3.48 -3.89
N HIS A 59 19.85 4.53 -3.68
CA HIS A 59 20.15 5.85 -4.23
C HIS A 59 20.22 6.91 -3.14
N HIS A 60 21.13 7.86 -3.28
CA HIS A 60 21.24 9.06 -2.45
C HIS A 60 21.28 8.79 -0.93
N ALA A 61 22.02 7.78 -0.48
CA ALA A 61 22.17 7.42 0.95
C ALA A 61 22.65 8.63 1.80
N ASP A 62 23.59 9.41 1.27
CA ASP A 62 24.20 10.56 1.94
C ASP A 62 23.35 11.83 1.90
N LYS A 63 22.20 11.80 1.21
CA LYS A 63 21.32 12.98 1.10
C LYS A 63 20.92 13.45 2.50
N LYS A 64 21.21 14.69 2.79
CA LYS A 64 20.81 15.35 4.05
C LYS A 64 19.35 15.75 3.99
N ILE A 65 18.63 15.47 5.06
CA ILE A 65 17.21 15.75 5.27
C ILE A 65 17.11 16.63 6.51
N GLU A 66 16.52 17.80 6.38
CA GLU A 66 16.22 18.67 7.51
C GLU A 66 14.89 18.26 8.11
N VAL A 67 14.84 18.14 9.42
CA VAL A 67 13.67 17.73 10.17
C VAL A 67 13.37 18.74 11.26
N SER A 68 12.16 19.25 11.23
CA SER A 68 11.68 20.15 12.28
C SER A 68 11.46 19.37 13.58
N SER A 69 12.04 19.82 14.68
CA SER A 69 11.89 19.16 15.98
C SER A 69 10.76 19.78 16.80
N ILE A 70 10.05 18.93 17.56
CA ILE A 70 9.04 19.39 18.54
C ILE A 70 9.75 19.90 19.81
N GLY A 71 9.11 20.85 20.53
CA GLY A 71 9.57 21.31 21.84
C GLY A 71 10.63 22.40 21.82
N GLY A 72 10.64 23.27 20.80
CA GLY A 72 11.51 24.44 20.74
C GLY A 72 12.99 24.14 20.46
N ARG A 73 13.31 22.91 20.08
CA ARG A 73 14.65 22.53 19.62
C ARG A 73 14.81 22.97 18.17
N GLY A 74 16.01 23.40 17.79
CA GLY A 74 16.32 23.73 16.41
C GLY A 74 16.15 22.54 15.45
N PRO A 75 16.08 22.79 14.14
CA PRO A 75 15.98 21.73 13.14
C PRO A 75 17.18 20.79 13.24
N ARG A 76 16.94 19.50 12.99
CA ARG A 76 17.97 18.47 12.94
C ARG A 76 18.22 18.08 11.50
N THR A 77 19.45 17.71 11.23
CA THR A 77 19.82 17.12 9.95
C THR A 77 20.14 15.65 10.16
N LEU A 78 19.50 14.78 9.36
CA LEU A 78 19.82 13.36 9.30
C LEU A 78 20.13 12.95 7.85
N THR A 79 20.85 11.88 7.66
CA THR A 79 21.04 11.31 6.32
C THR A 79 19.87 10.42 5.93
N ARG A 80 19.67 10.24 4.63
CA ARG A 80 18.65 9.31 4.13
C ARG A 80 18.92 7.89 4.60
N GLU A 81 20.18 7.50 4.74
CA GLU A 81 20.56 6.20 5.29
C GLU A 81 20.05 6.04 6.74
N GLN A 82 20.26 7.06 7.60
CA GLN A 82 19.76 7.03 8.98
C GLN A 82 18.22 6.93 9.03
N LEU A 83 17.52 7.62 8.14
CA LEU A 83 16.07 7.47 8.00
C LEU A 83 15.70 6.06 7.58
N SER A 84 16.42 5.48 6.61
CA SER A 84 16.15 4.15 6.08
C SER A 84 16.34 3.04 7.11
N MET A 85 17.20 3.22 8.13
CA MET A 85 17.31 2.27 9.25
C MET A 85 15.96 2.10 9.97
N VAL A 86 15.23 3.19 10.18
CA VAL A 86 13.92 3.17 10.83
C VAL A 86 12.86 2.62 9.89
N THR A 87 12.79 3.15 8.66
CA THR A 87 11.73 2.78 7.72
C THR A 87 11.86 1.32 7.25
N SER A 88 13.07 0.86 6.93
CA SER A 88 13.29 -0.52 6.46
C SER A 88 12.95 -1.55 7.53
N ALA A 89 13.29 -1.28 8.79
CA ALA A 89 12.95 -2.18 9.90
C ALA A 89 11.44 -2.39 10.00
N ARG A 90 10.66 -1.31 9.91
CA ARG A 90 9.20 -1.41 9.96
C ARG A 90 8.60 -2.06 8.72
N TYR A 91 9.13 -1.78 7.52
CA TYR A 91 8.66 -2.44 6.30
C TYR A 91 8.95 -3.95 6.32
N LYS A 92 10.12 -4.37 6.82
CA LYS A 92 10.44 -5.80 7.01
C LYS A 92 9.47 -6.47 7.97
N GLU A 93 9.13 -5.82 9.08
CA GLU A 93 8.13 -6.33 10.03
C GLU A 93 6.75 -6.47 9.37
N LEU A 94 6.26 -5.41 8.70
CA LEU A 94 4.96 -5.44 8.02
C LEU A 94 4.88 -6.54 6.96
N LEU A 95 5.90 -6.68 6.13
CA LEU A 95 5.98 -7.75 5.14
C LEU A 95 6.14 -9.13 5.80
N GLY A 96 6.82 -9.20 6.94
CA GLY A 96 6.94 -10.41 7.76
C GLY A 96 5.58 -10.90 8.28
N LEU A 97 4.70 -9.98 8.70
CA LEU A 97 3.32 -10.35 9.06
C LEU A 97 2.57 -10.98 7.88
N VAL A 98 2.71 -10.40 6.69
CA VAL A 98 2.12 -10.99 5.46
C VAL A 98 2.70 -12.36 5.18
N LYS A 99 4.02 -12.53 5.29
CA LYS A 99 4.69 -13.83 5.10
C LYS A 99 4.14 -14.88 6.05
N ASN A 100 3.95 -14.54 7.32
CA ASN A 100 3.40 -15.48 8.31
C ASN A 100 2.00 -15.95 7.93
N GLU A 101 1.10 -15.04 7.49
CA GLU A 101 -0.24 -15.41 7.04
C GLU A 101 -0.18 -16.33 5.81
N LEU A 102 0.74 -16.10 4.88
CA LEU A 102 0.92 -16.98 3.72
C LEU A 102 1.47 -18.36 4.11
N LEU A 103 2.34 -18.44 5.12
CA LEU A 103 2.81 -19.73 5.65
C LEU A 103 1.70 -20.51 6.34
N TYR A 104 0.82 -19.84 7.11
CA TYR A 104 -0.35 -20.48 7.70
C TYR A 104 -1.30 -21.01 6.62
N LEU A 105 -1.58 -20.20 5.59
CA LEU A 105 -2.39 -20.64 4.46
C LEU A 105 -1.79 -21.86 3.78
N LYS A 106 -0.48 -21.85 3.52
CA LYS A 106 0.21 -22.98 2.90
C LYS A 106 0.04 -24.25 3.74
N ALA A 107 0.27 -24.18 5.04
CA ALA A 107 0.12 -25.31 5.94
C ALA A 107 -1.33 -25.86 5.97
N ASP A 108 -2.34 -24.99 5.95
CA ASP A 108 -3.75 -25.38 5.88
C ASP A 108 -4.08 -26.11 4.55
N LEU A 109 -3.59 -25.57 3.43
CA LEU A 109 -3.81 -26.19 2.12
C LEU A 109 -3.08 -27.53 1.97
N ASP A 110 -1.85 -27.62 2.46
CA ASP A 110 -1.07 -28.86 2.46
C ASP A 110 -1.78 -29.95 3.29
N SER A 111 -2.39 -29.59 4.42
CA SER A 111 -3.19 -30.53 5.25
C SER A 111 -4.42 -31.08 4.50
N LYS A 112 -4.93 -30.33 3.52
CA LYS A 112 -6.08 -30.70 2.67
C LYS A 112 -5.66 -31.36 1.35
N ASN A 113 -4.38 -31.74 1.20
CA ASN A 113 -3.78 -32.25 -0.04
C ASN A 113 -3.94 -31.28 -1.24
N MET A 114 -4.01 -29.98 -0.99
CA MET A 114 -4.09 -28.96 -2.01
C MET A 114 -2.72 -28.28 -2.13
N LYS A 115 -2.03 -28.50 -3.24
CA LYS A 115 -0.76 -27.79 -3.48
C LYS A 115 -1.03 -26.30 -3.73
N CYS A 116 -0.36 -25.46 -2.95
CA CYS A 116 -0.35 -24.01 -3.16
C CYS A 116 1.06 -23.56 -3.48
N GLU A 117 1.32 -23.34 -4.74
CA GLU A 117 2.54 -22.68 -5.20
C GLU A 117 2.19 -21.29 -5.69
N LEU A 118 2.82 -20.26 -5.11
CA LEU A 118 2.64 -18.88 -5.55
C LEU A 118 3.47 -18.59 -6.82
N ILE A 119 3.23 -19.38 -7.88
CA ILE A 119 3.98 -19.33 -9.14
C ILE A 119 3.89 -17.95 -9.79
N ALA A 120 2.72 -17.31 -9.72
CA ALA A 120 2.49 -15.98 -10.28
C ALA A 120 3.17 -14.85 -9.47
N GLY A 121 3.76 -15.20 -8.32
CA GLY A 121 4.45 -14.25 -7.44
C GLY A 121 3.52 -13.42 -6.58
N ILE A 122 4.04 -12.32 -6.07
CA ILE A 122 3.38 -11.41 -5.14
C ILE A 122 3.23 -10.04 -5.80
N VAL A 123 2.01 -9.51 -5.74
CA VAL A 123 1.70 -8.16 -6.20
C VAL A 123 1.46 -7.27 -4.99
N ILE A 124 2.22 -6.20 -4.85
CA ILE A 124 2.04 -5.20 -3.80
C ILE A 124 1.48 -3.94 -4.45
N THR A 125 0.40 -3.38 -3.90
CA THR A 125 -0.25 -2.18 -4.43
C THR A 125 -0.70 -1.24 -3.31
N GLY A 126 -1.28 -0.10 -3.67
CA GLY A 126 -1.68 0.94 -2.73
C GLY A 126 -0.60 2.01 -2.54
N GLY A 127 -0.92 3.08 -1.80
CA GLY A 127 -0.02 4.22 -1.59
C GLY A 127 1.30 3.83 -0.93
N GLY A 128 1.26 2.91 0.05
CA GLY A 128 2.47 2.41 0.73
C GLY A 128 3.41 1.61 -0.17
N ALA A 129 2.92 1.12 -1.31
CA ALA A 129 3.74 0.40 -2.29
C ALA A 129 4.66 1.31 -3.12
N GLN A 130 4.49 2.63 -3.03
CA GLN A 130 5.30 3.60 -3.78
C GLN A 130 6.62 3.97 -3.08
N ILE A 131 6.84 3.47 -1.86
CA ILE A 131 8.11 3.72 -1.18
C ILE A 131 9.26 3.12 -2.00
N GLU A 132 10.36 3.83 -2.04
CA GLU A 132 11.55 3.40 -2.76
C GLU A 132 12.13 2.11 -2.17
N ASP A 133 12.75 1.28 -3.01
CA ASP A 133 13.39 0.01 -2.65
C ASP A 133 12.47 -1.04 -1.99
N LEU A 134 11.14 -0.95 -2.20
CA LEU A 134 10.19 -1.91 -1.62
C LEU A 134 10.37 -3.33 -2.19
N LYS A 135 10.73 -3.44 -3.47
CA LYS A 135 10.96 -4.76 -4.11
C LYS A 135 12.13 -5.49 -3.48
N GLU A 136 13.19 -4.76 -3.14
CA GLU A 136 14.39 -5.27 -2.49
C GLU A 136 14.06 -5.75 -1.07
N CYS A 137 13.33 -4.95 -0.31
CA CYS A 137 12.83 -5.33 1.00
C CYS A 137 11.95 -6.59 0.92
N ALA A 138 11.04 -6.63 -0.03
CA ALA A 138 10.16 -7.77 -0.22
C ALA A 138 10.92 -9.04 -0.65
N ALA A 139 11.93 -8.93 -1.51
CA ALA A 139 12.78 -10.04 -1.90
C ALA A 139 13.57 -10.60 -0.70
N GLU A 140 14.03 -9.74 0.19
CA GLU A 140 14.70 -10.16 1.43
C GLU A 140 13.73 -10.92 2.36
N VAL A 141 12.50 -10.45 2.51
CA VAL A 141 11.52 -11.06 3.41
C VAL A 141 10.94 -12.35 2.84
N PHE A 142 10.47 -12.34 1.60
CA PHE A 142 9.80 -13.50 0.98
C PHE A 142 10.79 -14.51 0.38
N GLY A 143 12.03 -14.12 0.16
CA GLY A 143 13.07 -14.89 -0.50
C GLY A 143 13.31 -14.42 -1.94
N THR A 144 14.55 -14.59 -2.40
CA THR A 144 15.00 -14.12 -3.74
C THR A 144 14.27 -14.78 -4.91
N HIS A 145 13.66 -15.95 -4.69
CA HIS A 145 12.87 -16.65 -5.70
C HIS A 145 11.44 -16.13 -5.81
N ALA A 146 10.95 -15.36 -4.83
CA ALA A 146 9.64 -14.77 -4.89
C ALA A 146 9.61 -13.64 -5.92
N GLN A 147 8.81 -13.81 -6.97
CA GLN A 147 8.61 -12.75 -7.96
C GLN A 147 7.71 -11.67 -7.36
N VAL A 148 8.31 -10.55 -6.94
CA VAL A 148 7.57 -9.42 -6.38
C VAL A 148 7.46 -8.30 -7.40
N ARG A 149 6.25 -7.80 -7.63
CA ARG A 149 5.99 -6.65 -8.48
C ARG A 149 5.08 -5.63 -7.81
N ILE A 150 5.26 -4.37 -8.16
CA ILE A 150 4.33 -3.31 -7.77
C ILE A 150 3.19 -3.29 -8.79
N GLY A 151 1.96 -3.41 -8.29
CA GLY A 151 0.75 -3.40 -9.11
C GLY A 151 0.19 -2.00 -9.25
N SER A 152 -0.15 -1.64 -10.47
CA SER A 152 -0.93 -0.45 -10.82
C SER A 152 -2.25 -0.88 -11.44
N PRO A 153 -3.28 -0.01 -11.49
CA PRO A 153 -4.52 -0.32 -12.18
C PRO A 153 -4.28 -0.68 -13.65
N LEU A 154 -5.06 -1.63 -14.16
CA LEU A 154 -5.00 -2.10 -15.55
C LEU A 154 -6.27 -1.70 -16.30
N ASN A 155 -6.21 -1.73 -17.63
CA ASN A 155 -7.36 -1.49 -18.52
C ASN A 155 -8.05 -0.14 -18.28
N ILE A 156 -7.24 0.91 -18.09
CA ILE A 156 -7.71 2.28 -17.91
C ILE A 156 -7.73 2.98 -19.26
N THR A 157 -8.80 3.67 -19.56
CA THR A 157 -8.92 4.60 -20.70
C THR A 157 -9.11 6.03 -20.18
N GLY A 158 -8.60 7.03 -20.91
CA GLY A 158 -8.70 8.42 -20.55
C GLY A 158 -7.48 8.97 -19.81
N LEU A 159 -7.61 9.40 -18.56
CA LEU A 159 -6.55 10.07 -17.76
C LEU A 159 -5.48 9.09 -17.23
N THR A 160 -4.97 8.20 -18.09
CA THR A 160 -4.04 7.12 -17.70
C THR A 160 -2.79 7.62 -16.99
N ASP A 161 -2.22 8.73 -17.43
CA ASP A 161 -0.98 9.29 -16.86
C ASP A 161 -1.13 9.71 -15.39
N TYR A 162 -2.34 10.09 -14.99
CA TYR A 162 -2.63 10.52 -13.62
C TYR A 162 -3.04 9.36 -12.71
N VAL A 163 -3.85 8.44 -13.21
CA VAL A 163 -4.48 7.40 -12.38
C VAL A 163 -3.78 6.05 -12.43
N ASN A 164 -2.82 5.85 -13.32
CA ASN A 164 -2.02 4.61 -13.41
C ASN A 164 -0.93 4.56 -12.32
N LYS A 165 -1.35 4.73 -11.07
CA LYS A 165 -0.46 4.65 -9.90
C LYS A 165 -1.03 3.65 -8.89
N PRO A 166 -0.17 2.93 -8.14
CA PRO A 166 -0.59 1.94 -7.15
C PRO A 166 -1.66 2.43 -6.17
N GLN A 167 -1.58 3.69 -5.77
CA GLN A 167 -2.52 4.31 -4.81
C GLN A 167 -3.97 4.33 -5.29
N TYR A 168 -4.21 4.27 -6.59
CA TYR A 168 -5.55 4.30 -7.17
C TYR A 168 -6.13 2.91 -7.49
N ALA A 169 -5.38 1.84 -7.23
CA ALA A 169 -5.76 0.47 -7.61
C ALA A 169 -7.16 0.09 -7.09
N THR A 170 -7.46 0.37 -5.82
CA THR A 170 -8.75 0.04 -5.22
C THR A 170 -9.89 0.85 -5.84
N VAL A 171 -9.71 2.17 -6.00
CA VAL A 171 -10.76 3.05 -6.55
C VAL A 171 -11.07 2.68 -8.00
N ILE A 172 -10.03 2.47 -8.81
CA ILE A 172 -10.21 2.07 -10.22
C ILE A 172 -10.85 0.67 -10.31
N GLY A 173 -10.41 -0.27 -9.46
CA GLY A 173 -11.02 -1.61 -9.42
C GLY A 173 -12.51 -1.57 -9.06
N LEU A 174 -12.92 -0.73 -8.11
CA LEU A 174 -14.32 -0.55 -7.75
C LEU A 174 -15.14 0.07 -8.90
N LEU A 175 -14.57 1.03 -9.62
CA LEU A 175 -15.22 1.62 -10.79
C LEU A 175 -15.41 0.60 -11.91
N GLN A 176 -14.38 -0.20 -12.21
CA GLN A 176 -14.46 -1.26 -13.21
C GLN A 176 -15.49 -2.32 -12.83
N TYR A 177 -15.52 -2.72 -11.55
CA TYR A 177 -16.50 -3.67 -11.04
C TYR A 177 -17.95 -3.13 -11.15
N GLY A 178 -18.16 -1.87 -10.77
CA GLY A 178 -19.49 -1.23 -10.91
C GLY A 178 -19.95 -1.20 -12.36
N HIS A 179 -19.08 -0.80 -13.27
CA HIS A 179 -19.41 -0.74 -14.69
C HIS A 179 -19.71 -2.12 -15.30
N SER A 180 -18.96 -3.15 -14.91
CA SER A 180 -19.20 -4.52 -15.39
C SER A 180 -20.53 -5.10 -14.91
N ASN A 181 -21.04 -4.65 -13.76
CA ASN A 181 -22.32 -5.13 -13.21
C ASN A 181 -23.53 -4.31 -13.67
N GLU A 182 -23.34 -3.13 -14.26
CA GLU A 182 -24.43 -2.35 -14.88
C GLU A 182 -25.06 -3.07 -16.08
N ASP A 183 -24.29 -3.94 -16.75
CA ASP A 183 -24.75 -4.74 -17.88
C ASP A 183 -25.61 -5.96 -17.47
N GLU A 184 -25.62 -6.36 -16.19
CA GLU A 184 -26.38 -7.51 -15.68
C GLU A 184 -27.82 -7.18 -15.21
N GLY A 185 -28.32 -5.97 -15.46
CA GLY A 185 -29.69 -5.54 -15.12
C GLY A 185 -29.91 -5.30 -13.62
N PRO A 186 -30.96 -4.60 -13.21
CA PRO A 186 -31.19 -4.29 -11.81
C PRO A 186 -31.44 -5.57 -11.03
N ILE A 187 -30.53 -5.90 -10.11
CA ILE A 187 -30.85 -6.81 -9.01
C ILE A 187 -32.00 -6.13 -8.28
N ASN A 188 -33.18 -6.78 -8.26
CA ASN A 188 -34.31 -6.36 -7.44
C ASN A 188 -33.89 -6.44 -5.97
N GLU A 189 -33.25 -5.39 -5.48
CA GLU A 189 -33.06 -5.15 -4.06
C GLU A 189 -34.29 -4.38 -3.55
N GLU A 190 -35.27 -5.13 -3.09
CA GLU A 190 -36.18 -4.65 -2.07
C GLU A 190 -35.32 -4.34 -0.82
N HIS A 191 -35.28 -3.07 -0.46
CA HIS A 191 -34.65 -2.51 0.76
C HIS A 191 -33.12 -2.56 0.86
N THR A 192 -32.46 -1.49 0.39
CA THR A 192 -31.40 -0.83 1.22
C THR A 192 -31.03 0.54 0.65
N ASP A 193 -31.20 1.54 1.48
CA ASP A 193 -30.55 2.86 1.54
C ASP A 193 -29.96 3.49 0.25
N SER A 194 -30.71 4.44 -0.28
CA SER A 194 -30.30 5.46 -1.25
C SER A 194 -29.09 6.34 -0.81
N GLY A 195 -28.54 6.09 0.38
CA GLY A 195 -27.43 6.85 0.97
C GLY A 195 -26.04 6.48 0.42
N PHE A 196 -25.83 5.21 0.08
CA PHE A 196 -24.47 4.76 -0.30
C PHE A 196 -24.05 5.25 -1.70
N LEU A 197 -24.94 5.15 -2.68
CA LEU A 197 -24.67 5.63 -4.05
C LEU A 197 -24.53 7.14 -4.11
N SER A 198 -25.32 7.89 -3.31
CA SER A 198 -25.18 9.34 -3.21
C SER A 198 -23.88 9.75 -2.51
N ALA A 199 -23.42 8.99 -1.52
CA ALA A 199 -22.15 9.22 -0.84
C ALA A 199 -20.96 8.97 -1.78
N CYS A 200 -20.97 7.91 -2.56
CA CYS A 200 -19.95 7.64 -3.60
C CYS A 200 -19.93 8.73 -4.67
N GLY A 201 -21.08 9.17 -5.16
CA GLY A 201 -21.18 10.27 -6.13
C GLY A 201 -20.65 11.60 -5.60
N ASN A 202 -20.87 11.89 -4.31
CA ASN A 202 -20.36 13.11 -3.66
C ASN A 202 -18.85 13.06 -3.40
N ILE A 203 -18.31 11.89 -3.08
CA ILE A 203 -16.86 11.67 -2.94
C ILE A 203 -16.17 11.84 -4.30
N MET A 204 -16.72 11.26 -5.36
CA MET A 204 -16.22 11.43 -6.72
C MET A 204 -16.20 12.88 -7.17
N LYS A 205 -17.29 13.64 -6.93
CA LYS A 205 -17.33 15.09 -7.22
C LYS A 205 -16.28 15.88 -6.43
N LYS A 206 -16.06 15.54 -5.16
CA LYS A 206 -15.01 16.19 -4.33
C LYS A 206 -13.61 15.89 -4.85
N ILE A 207 -13.33 14.65 -5.24
CA ILE A 207 -12.03 14.27 -5.84
C ILE A 207 -11.83 14.98 -7.17
N PHE A 208 -12.84 14.98 -8.03
CA PHE A 208 -12.79 15.66 -9.33
C PHE A 208 -12.59 17.19 -9.20
N ASN A 209 -13.29 17.82 -8.27
CA ASN A 209 -13.15 19.25 -8.00
C ASN A 209 -11.79 19.59 -7.38
N LYS A 210 -11.24 18.72 -6.52
CA LYS A 210 -9.92 18.92 -5.92
C LYS A 210 -8.81 18.79 -6.97
N VAL A 211 -8.91 17.81 -7.86
CA VAL A 211 -7.97 17.67 -8.99
C VAL A 211 -8.05 18.89 -9.93
N ARG A 212 -9.26 19.43 -10.16
CA ARG A 212 -9.46 20.62 -11.00
C ARG A 212 -9.01 21.92 -10.36
N SER A 213 -8.91 22.00 -9.03
CA SER A 213 -8.48 23.22 -8.31
C SER A 213 -6.96 23.27 -8.07
N GLU A 214 -6.24 22.18 -8.34
CA GLU A 214 -4.77 22.12 -8.26
C GLU A 214 -4.10 22.31 -9.64
N PHE A 215 -4.91 22.63 -10.67
CA PHE A 215 -4.51 23.06 -12.01
C PHE A 215 -5.26 24.35 -12.40
#